data_b9090c0e34a8e0b8e97b9d8cda4c9370
#
_entry.id   b9090c0e34a8e0b8e97b9d8cda4c9370
#
_cell.length_a   1.000
_cell.length_b   1.000
_cell.length_c   1.000
_cell.angle_alpha   90.00
_cell.angle_beta   90.00
_cell.angle_gamma   90.00
#
_symmetry.space_group_name_H-M   'P 1'
#
loop_
_entity.id
_entity.type
_entity.pdbx_description
1 polymer ?
#
loop_
_entity_poly.entity_id
_entity_poly.type
_entity_poly.pdbx_seq_one_letter_code
_entity_poly.pdbx_strand_id
1 'polypeptide(L)'
;MQRNFPVELLELLENWINNCSSCVKWRDVYSDFFKVSFGVRQGSVLSPFLFALYVNDIVNDRNCTSNAEIILYADDILLISSSVSKLQEMLNRCEQELDWLDMSINIALCTNWQPF
;
A
#
# COMPACT_ATOMS: atom_id res chain seq x y z
N MET A 1 -7.89 11.69 -8.00
CA MET A 1 -8.39 12.81 -7.16
C MET A 1 -7.23 13.77 -6.88
N GLN A 2 -7.27 15.05 -7.28
CA GLN A 2 -6.22 16.00 -6.91
C GLN A 2 -6.33 16.28 -5.41
N ARG A 3 -5.31 15.89 -4.67
CA ARG A 3 -5.19 16.17 -3.23
C ARG A 3 -4.39 17.47 -3.09
N ASN A 4 -5.03 18.53 -2.60
CA ASN A 4 -4.34 19.80 -2.36
C ASN A 4 -3.57 19.72 -1.03
N PHE A 5 -2.35 19.20 -1.09
CA PHE A 5 -1.42 19.31 0.03
C PHE A 5 -0.68 20.65 -0.05
N PRO A 6 -0.43 21.30 1.10
CA PRO A 6 0.47 22.45 1.14
C PRO A 6 1.85 22.07 0.59
N VAL A 7 2.43 22.97 -0.22
CA VAL A 7 3.73 22.73 -0.88
C VAL A 7 4.83 22.51 0.17
N GLU A 8 4.78 23.25 1.26
CA GLU A 8 5.73 23.16 2.38
C GLU A 8 5.73 21.75 3.03
N LEU A 9 4.55 21.11 3.09
CA LEU A 9 4.44 19.75 3.60
C LEU A 9 5.04 18.73 2.61
N LEU A 10 4.82 18.94 1.31
CA LEU A 10 5.40 18.08 0.28
C LEU A 10 6.93 18.17 0.26
N GLU A 11 7.49 19.38 0.34
CA GLU A 11 8.93 19.60 0.44
C GLU A 11 9.53 18.95 1.70
N LEU A 12 8.83 19.04 2.83
CA LEU A 12 9.23 18.40 4.07
C LEU A 12 9.27 16.86 3.94
N LEU A 13 8.21 16.29 3.36
CA LEU A 13 8.13 14.84 3.13
C LEU A 13 9.19 14.36 2.13
N GLU A 14 9.40 15.09 1.06
CA GLU A 14 10.44 14.79 0.06
C GLU A 14 11.83 14.81 0.69
N ASN A 15 12.16 15.84 1.46
CA ASN A 15 13.42 15.91 2.21
C ASN A 15 13.56 14.75 3.20
N TRP A 16 12.49 14.40 3.89
CA TRP A 16 12.51 13.32 4.87
C TRP A 16 12.72 11.95 4.20
N ILE A 17 12.10 11.70 3.06
CA ILE A 17 12.25 10.45 2.30
C ILE A 17 13.63 10.37 1.66
N ASN A 18 14.09 11.44 1.00
CA ASN A 18 15.36 11.47 0.28
C ASN A 18 16.59 11.34 1.18
N ASN A 19 16.48 11.76 2.44
CA ASN A 19 17.57 11.71 3.41
C ASN A 19 17.48 10.51 4.38
N CYS A 20 16.75 9.46 3.97
CA CYS A 20 16.63 8.24 4.75
C CYS A 20 17.88 7.36 4.60
N SER A 21 18.53 7.08 5.72
CA SER A 21 19.58 6.07 5.82
C SER A 21 19.30 5.10 6.96
N SER A 22 19.79 3.88 6.83
CA SER A 22 19.64 2.82 7.83
C SER A 22 20.95 2.08 8.02
N CYS A 23 21.08 1.39 9.15
CA CYS A 23 22.18 0.46 9.42
C CYS A 23 21.61 -0.79 10.08
N VAL A 24 22.32 -1.89 10.00
CA VAL A 24 21.97 -3.13 10.68
C VAL A 24 22.71 -3.18 12.02
N LYS A 25 21.97 -3.44 13.10
CA LYS A 25 22.55 -3.70 14.41
C LYS A 25 22.51 -5.21 14.67
N TRP A 26 23.68 -5.78 14.95
CA TRP A 26 23.82 -7.16 15.38
C TRP A 26 24.59 -7.21 16.71
N ARG A 27 23.89 -7.51 17.80
CA ARG A 27 24.40 -7.38 19.17
C ARG A 27 24.94 -5.96 19.43
N ASP A 28 26.23 -5.80 19.65
CA ASP A 28 26.91 -4.53 19.95
C ASP A 28 27.64 -3.94 18.74
N VAL A 29 27.50 -4.54 17.56
CA VAL A 29 28.15 -4.12 16.31
C VAL A 29 27.12 -3.50 15.38
N TYR A 30 27.50 -2.41 14.71
CA TYR A 30 26.70 -1.74 13.68
C TYR A 30 27.39 -1.89 12.33
N SER A 31 26.61 -2.09 11.26
CA SER A 31 27.09 -1.99 9.89
C SER A 31 27.33 -0.53 9.50
N ASP A 32 27.97 -0.32 8.36
CA ASP A 32 27.95 0.99 7.71
C ASP A 32 26.54 1.43 7.38
N PHE A 33 26.33 2.76 7.29
CA PHE A 33 25.05 3.32 6.88
C PHE A 33 24.83 3.12 5.39
N PHE A 34 23.65 2.66 5.02
CA PHE A 34 23.20 2.56 3.62
C PHE A 34 21.97 3.43 3.41
N LYS A 35 21.86 4.01 2.21
CA LYS A 35 20.71 4.84 1.83
C LYS A 35 19.49 3.94 1.56
N VAL A 36 18.35 4.31 2.13
CA VAL A 36 17.06 3.69 1.84
C VAL A 36 16.39 4.55 0.77
N SER A 37 16.31 4.02 -0.45
CA SER A 37 15.78 4.75 -1.62
C SER A 37 14.31 4.42 -1.93
N PHE A 38 13.73 3.44 -1.23
CA PHE A 38 12.36 2.98 -1.48
C PHE A 38 11.65 2.56 -0.18
N GLY A 39 10.32 2.75 -0.16
CA GLY A 39 9.46 2.34 0.95
C GLY A 39 9.38 3.37 2.09
N VAL A 40 8.59 3.02 3.11
CA VAL A 40 8.40 3.81 4.32
C VAL A 40 9.06 3.14 5.52
N ARG A 41 9.51 3.94 6.50
CA ARG A 41 10.15 3.40 7.71
C ARG A 41 9.18 2.55 8.52
N GLN A 42 9.53 1.31 8.78
CA GLN A 42 8.82 0.47 9.74
C GLN A 42 8.88 1.11 11.14
N GLY A 43 7.72 1.16 11.83
CA GLY A 43 7.61 1.76 13.16
C GLY A 43 7.52 3.30 13.17
N SER A 44 7.54 3.97 12.02
CA SER A 44 7.25 5.40 11.95
C SER A 44 5.77 5.67 12.15
N VAL A 45 5.43 6.70 12.93
CA VAL A 45 4.03 7.13 13.16
C VAL A 45 3.33 7.55 11.87
N LEU A 46 4.07 8.08 10.89
CA LEU A 46 3.54 8.54 9.61
C LEU A 46 3.38 7.41 8.57
N SER A 47 4.10 6.30 8.71
CA SER A 47 4.12 5.24 7.72
C SER A 47 2.74 4.64 7.43
N PRO A 48 1.89 4.29 8.42
CA PRO A 48 0.54 3.78 8.16
C PRO A 48 -0.34 4.81 7.45
N PHE A 49 -0.20 6.08 7.80
CA PHE A 49 -0.96 7.15 7.18
C PHE A 49 -0.54 7.38 5.72
N LEU A 50 0.77 7.41 5.45
CA LEU A 50 1.30 7.56 4.08
C LEU A 50 0.92 6.37 3.21
N PHE A 51 0.98 5.15 3.76
CA PHE A 51 0.53 3.95 3.06
C PHE A 51 -0.96 4.02 2.74
N ALA A 52 -1.80 4.37 3.72
CA ALA A 52 -3.24 4.54 3.50
C ALA A 52 -3.55 5.61 2.43
N LEU A 53 -2.79 6.70 2.39
CA LEU A 53 -2.90 7.70 1.33
C LEU A 53 -2.52 7.14 -0.05
N TYR A 54 -1.49 6.31 -0.08
CA TYR A 54 -0.93 5.74 -1.29
C TYR A 54 -1.91 4.75 -1.96
N VAL A 55 -2.54 3.88 -1.16
CA VAL A 55 -3.49 2.86 -1.65
C VAL A 55 -4.94 3.35 -1.70
N ASN A 56 -5.22 4.56 -1.22
CA ASN A 56 -6.60 5.08 -1.14
C ASN A 56 -7.28 5.22 -2.51
N ASP A 57 -6.53 5.38 -3.58
CA ASP A 57 -7.11 5.52 -4.92
C ASP A 57 -7.66 4.20 -5.43
N ILE A 58 -7.15 3.05 -4.94
CA ILE A 58 -7.69 1.70 -5.21
C ILE A 58 -9.15 1.59 -4.73
N VAL A 59 -9.45 2.15 -3.53
CA VAL A 59 -10.79 2.07 -2.92
C VAL A 59 -11.74 3.10 -3.49
N ASN A 60 -11.22 4.29 -3.85
CA ASN A 60 -12.06 5.42 -4.27
C ASN A 60 -12.44 5.38 -5.76
N ASP A 61 -12.06 4.35 -6.50
CA ASP A 61 -12.56 4.21 -7.87
C ASP A 61 -14.07 3.96 -7.84
N ARG A 62 -14.83 5.05 -8.08
CA ARG A 62 -16.31 5.11 -8.06
C ARG A 62 -16.98 4.18 -9.07
N ASN A 63 -16.22 3.46 -9.87
CA ASN A 63 -16.72 2.44 -10.79
C ASN A 63 -16.92 1.07 -10.14
N CYS A 64 -16.59 0.91 -8.84
CA CYS A 64 -17.12 -0.21 -8.05
C CYS A 64 -18.63 -0.03 -7.91
N THR A 65 -19.34 -0.54 -8.91
CA THR A 65 -20.80 -0.52 -9.02
C THR A 65 -21.46 -1.24 -7.85
N SER A 66 -22.70 -0.87 -7.56
CA SER A 66 -23.60 -1.51 -6.59
C SER A 66 -23.37 -3.03 -6.48
N ASN A 67 -23.16 -3.53 -5.25
CA ASN A 67 -22.92 -4.92 -4.84
C ASN A 67 -21.45 -5.41 -4.89
N ALA A 68 -20.49 -4.52 -4.76
CA ALA A 68 -19.08 -4.88 -4.58
C ALA A 68 -18.41 -3.90 -3.62
N GLU A 69 -17.64 -4.41 -2.68
CA GLU A 69 -16.95 -3.62 -1.64
C GLU A 69 -15.48 -3.98 -1.56
N ILE A 70 -14.64 -2.98 -1.32
CA ILE A 70 -13.21 -3.13 -1.05
C ILE A 70 -12.94 -2.62 0.35
N ILE A 71 -12.38 -3.45 1.19
CA ILE A 71 -11.96 -3.09 2.55
C ILE A 71 -10.45 -3.22 2.62
N LEU A 72 -9.79 -2.15 3.04
CA LEU A 72 -8.34 -2.13 3.29
C LEU A 72 -8.07 -2.16 4.79
N TYR A 73 -7.18 -3.03 5.21
CA TYR A 73 -6.66 -3.07 6.56
C TYR A 73 -5.16 -3.31 6.54
N ALA A 74 -4.39 -2.28 6.81
CA ALA A 74 -2.93 -2.27 6.63
C ALA A 74 -2.54 -2.74 5.22
N ASP A 75 -1.85 -3.84 5.07
CA ASP A 75 -1.43 -4.49 3.84
C ASP A 75 -2.44 -5.50 3.27
N ASP A 76 -3.51 -5.80 4.02
CA ASP A 76 -4.55 -6.73 3.58
C ASP A 76 -5.66 -6.01 2.77
N ILE A 77 -6.05 -6.59 1.64
CA ILE A 77 -7.14 -6.13 0.79
C ILE A 77 -8.23 -7.20 0.78
N LEU A 78 -9.41 -6.87 1.31
CA LEU A 78 -10.58 -7.74 1.26
C LEU A 78 -11.53 -7.27 0.16
N LEU A 79 -11.77 -8.14 -0.82
CA LEU A 79 -12.71 -7.91 -1.91
C LEU A 79 -13.99 -8.73 -1.65
N ILE A 80 -15.12 -8.05 -1.64
CA ILE A 80 -16.44 -8.68 -1.43
C ILE A 80 -17.33 -8.38 -2.62
N SER A 81 -17.93 -9.42 -3.22
CA SER A 81 -18.88 -9.25 -4.30
C SER A 81 -19.91 -10.37 -4.32
N SER A 82 -21.12 -10.06 -4.77
CA SER A 82 -22.18 -11.04 -5.01
C SER A 82 -21.99 -11.86 -6.31
N SER A 83 -21.02 -11.51 -7.15
CA SER A 83 -20.77 -12.13 -8.46
C SER A 83 -19.29 -12.43 -8.66
N VAL A 84 -19.01 -13.66 -9.08
CA VAL A 84 -17.63 -14.10 -9.40
C VAL A 84 -17.00 -13.25 -10.49
N SER A 85 -17.76 -12.90 -11.53
CA SER A 85 -17.27 -12.05 -12.62
C SER A 85 -16.87 -10.66 -12.14
N LYS A 86 -17.66 -10.07 -11.24
CA LYS A 86 -17.33 -8.78 -10.61
C LYS A 86 -16.13 -8.88 -9.68
N LEU A 87 -16.04 -9.96 -8.92
CA LEU A 87 -14.88 -10.20 -8.04
C LEU A 87 -13.59 -10.27 -8.87
N GLN A 88 -13.62 -10.97 -10.01
CA GLN A 88 -12.48 -11.06 -10.91
C GLN A 88 -12.12 -9.70 -11.52
N GLU A 89 -13.12 -8.91 -11.90
CA GLU A 89 -12.89 -7.55 -12.41
C GLU A 89 -12.23 -6.66 -11.35
N MET A 90 -12.69 -6.73 -10.09
CA MET A 90 -12.10 -6.01 -8.98
C MET A 90 -10.66 -6.44 -8.72
N LEU A 91 -10.39 -7.75 -8.74
CA LEU A 91 -9.05 -8.30 -8.56
C LEU A 91 -8.11 -7.78 -9.65
N ASN A 92 -8.49 -7.87 -10.91
CA ASN A 92 -7.68 -7.40 -12.04
C ASN A 92 -7.38 -5.89 -11.93
N ARG A 93 -8.32 -5.10 -11.43
CA ARG A 93 -8.10 -3.67 -11.18
C ARG A 93 -7.13 -3.43 -10.02
N CYS A 94 -7.31 -4.14 -8.91
CA CYS A 94 -6.36 -4.05 -7.80
C CYS A 94 -4.94 -4.43 -8.25
N GLU A 95 -4.78 -5.45 -9.08
CA GLU A 95 -3.49 -5.83 -9.66
C GLU A 95 -2.89 -4.69 -10.50
N GLN A 96 -3.69 -4.06 -11.38
CA GLN A 96 -3.22 -2.96 -12.22
C GLN A 96 -2.78 -1.74 -11.41
N GLU A 97 -3.56 -1.36 -10.39
CA GLU A 97 -3.21 -0.23 -9.52
C GLU A 97 -1.98 -0.54 -8.65
N LEU A 98 -1.86 -1.77 -8.15
CA LEU A 98 -0.70 -2.20 -7.38
C LEU A 98 0.56 -2.31 -8.23
N ASP A 99 0.47 -2.79 -9.46
CA ASP A 99 1.58 -2.80 -10.42
C ASP A 99 2.08 -1.39 -10.71
N TRP A 100 1.17 -0.42 -10.85
CA TRP A 100 1.55 0.98 -11.02
C TRP A 100 2.27 1.55 -9.78
N LEU A 101 1.95 1.00 -8.60
CA LEU A 101 2.59 1.35 -7.31
C LEU A 101 3.87 0.53 -7.02
N ASP A 102 4.34 -0.29 -7.98
CA ASP A 102 5.46 -1.22 -7.81
C ASP A 102 5.27 -2.21 -6.65
N MET A 103 4.01 -2.65 -6.46
CA MET A 103 3.60 -3.64 -5.47
C MET A 103 2.97 -4.85 -6.15
N SER A 104 3.05 -6.02 -5.53
CA SER A 104 2.47 -7.26 -6.04
C SER A 104 1.53 -7.91 -5.02
N ILE A 105 0.45 -8.52 -5.52
CA ILE A 105 -0.46 -9.30 -4.67
C ILE A 105 0.19 -10.64 -4.31
N ASN A 106 0.14 -11.00 -3.04
CA ASN A 106 0.53 -12.33 -2.60
C ASN A 106 -0.64 -13.31 -2.78
N ILE A 107 -0.68 -13.98 -3.94
CA ILE A 107 -1.76 -14.90 -4.33
C ILE A 107 -1.82 -16.15 -3.43
N ALA A 108 -0.74 -16.51 -2.73
CA ALA A 108 -0.70 -17.70 -1.88
C ALA A 108 -1.68 -17.65 -0.70
N LEU A 109 -2.11 -16.46 -0.28
CA LEU A 109 -3.11 -16.27 0.78
C LEU A 109 -4.55 -16.47 0.29
N CYS A 110 -4.81 -16.35 -1.01
CA CYS A 110 -6.15 -16.49 -1.60
C CYS A 110 -6.59 -17.95 -1.81
N THR A 111 -5.65 -18.90 -1.79
CA THR A 111 -5.92 -20.33 -2.08
C THR A 111 -6.40 -21.15 -0.89
N ASN A 112 -6.41 -20.57 0.32
CA ASN A 112 -6.78 -21.29 1.56
C ASN A 112 -8.24 -21.04 1.98
N TRP A 113 -9.08 -20.50 1.12
CA TRP A 113 -10.51 -20.37 1.42
C TRP A 113 -11.17 -21.74 1.25
N GLN A 114 -11.36 -22.45 2.35
CA GLN A 114 -12.20 -23.65 2.40
C GLN A 114 -13.64 -23.19 2.70
N PRO A 115 -14.60 -23.43 1.83
CA PRO A 115 -16.00 -23.19 2.18
C PRO A 115 -16.39 -24.15 3.31
N PHE A 116 -17.03 -23.61 4.34
CA PHE A 116 -17.67 -24.38 5.42
C PHE A 116 -18.81 -25.23 4.87
#